data_94be5a586e9aa4748aeee0bf17d6e564
#
_entry.id   94be5a586e9aa4748aeee0bf17d6e564
#
_cell.length_a   1.000
_cell.length_b   1.000
_cell.length_c   1.000
_cell.angle_alpha   90.00
_cell.angle_beta   90.00
_cell.angle_gamma   90.00
#
_symmetry.space_group_name_H-M   'P 1'
#
loop_
_entity.id
_entity.type
_entity.pdbx_description
1 polymer ?
#
loop_
_entity_poly.entity_id
_entity_poly.type
_entity_poly.pdbx_seq_one_letter_code
_entity_poly.pdbx_strand_id
1 'polypeptide(L)'
;MAVQKILINQFLQLAALHPVLDVRSPGEYLHAHIPGAYSLPLFTDEERKVVGTAYKQQSRKKAIKIGLDYFGIKMRSMVEEVEAMLIDLRSLAKKQLSTNNDQPTNNIILVHCWRGGMRSAGVAWLLDLYGFKVFTLSGGYKMYRQWARSQFDTFWPLTILGGYTGSGKTLVLQELERTGQSIIDLEGLANHKGSAFGALGEKRQPTQEMFENLLAKKLHLFSETGTTHGGEIFIEDESQRIGALNIPDSFWKQMRRSRVLFLDIPFEERLSYLTEEYGIFGKEPMENAIIRIQKRLGGLETKMAINYLQENNHRECFRILLKYYDKYYEKGLAARETIPVLIKKITCLEVETKSNIQKLMHEKITAP
;
A
#
# COMPACT_ATOMS: atom_id res chain seq x y z
N MET A 1 -16.99 9.42 -31.29
CA MET A 1 -16.70 7.95 -31.21
C MET A 1 -17.55 7.41 -30.08
N ALA A 2 -17.97 6.15 -30.07
CA ALA A 2 -18.83 5.65 -29.00
C ALA A 2 -17.99 5.25 -27.79
N VAL A 3 -18.40 5.67 -26.60
CA VAL A 3 -17.82 5.23 -25.31
C VAL A 3 -17.80 3.71 -25.26
N GLN A 4 -16.64 3.12 -25.00
CA GLN A 4 -16.47 1.67 -24.93
C GLN A 4 -16.43 1.20 -23.47
N LYS A 5 -17.18 0.13 -23.18
CA LYS A 5 -17.18 -0.52 -21.88
C LYS A 5 -16.28 -1.75 -21.91
N ILE A 6 -15.25 -1.80 -21.07
CA ILE A 6 -14.23 -2.84 -21.08
C ILE A 6 -14.18 -3.62 -19.77
N LEU A 7 -13.64 -4.82 -19.82
CA LEU A 7 -13.46 -5.70 -18.65
C LEU A 7 -12.25 -5.30 -17.82
N ILE A 8 -12.17 -5.81 -16.59
CA ILE A 8 -11.14 -5.43 -15.61
C ILE A 8 -9.71 -5.62 -16.12
N ASN A 9 -9.38 -6.74 -16.75
CA ASN A 9 -8.01 -7.01 -17.22
C ASN A 9 -7.59 -5.99 -18.31
N GLN A 10 -8.44 -5.75 -19.28
CA GLN A 10 -8.19 -4.74 -20.32
C GLN A 10 -8.12 -3.33 -19.71
N PHE A 11 -8.97 -3.05 -18.72
CA PHE A 11 -8.94 -1.76 -18.02
C PHE A 11 -7.62 -1.53 -17.30
N LEU A 12 -7.08 -2.53 -16.60
CA LEU A 12 -5.82 -2.43 -15.88
C LEU A 12 -4.62 -2.27 -16.82
N GLN A 13 -4.60 -3.00 -17.94
CA GLN A 13 -3.58 -2.83 -18.98
C GLN A 13 -3.56 -1.39 -19.52
N LEU A 14 -4.73 -0.81 -19.81
CA LEU A 14 -4.80 0.57 -20.25
C LEU A 14 -4.47 1.56 -19.12
N ALA A 15 -4.83 1.26 -17.88
CA ALA A 15 -4.53 2.09 -16.71
C ALA A 15 -3.03 2.22 -16.39
N ALA A 16 -2.21 1.31 -16.89
CA ALA A 16 -0.75 1.43 -16.81
C ALA A 16 -0.21 2.58 -17.68
N LEU A 17 -0.93 2.97 -18.73
CA LEU A 17 -0.49 3.94 -19.76
C LEU A 17 -1.35 5.22 -19.81
N HIS A 18 -2.57 5.16 -19.27
CA HIS A 18 -3.55 6.23 -19.42
C HIS A 18 -4.19 6.61 -18.09
N PRO A 19 -4.62 7.87 -17.91
CA PRO A 19 -5.23 8.34 -16.69
C PRO A 19 -6.58 7.67 -16.42
N VAL A 20 -6.80 7.37 -15.16
CA VAL A 20 -8.05 6.81 -14.62
C VAL A 20 -8.79 7.88 -13.83
N LEU A 21 -10.03 8.16 -14.16
CA LEU A 21 -10.89 9.10 -13.46
C LEU A 21 -11.92 8.36 -12.61
N ASP A 22 -11.88 8.63 -11.31
CA ASP A 22 -12.90 8.17 -10.37
C ASP A 22 -13.97 9.26 -10.20
N VAL A 23 -15.16 9.00 -10.75
CA VAL A 23 -16.26 9.96 -10.71
C VAL A 23 -17.23 9.71 -9.56
N ARG A 24 -16.79 9.00 -8.52
CA ARG A 24 -17.51 8.86 -7.26
C ARG A 24 -17.43 10.16 -6.46
N SER A 25 -18.16 10.24 -5.36
CA SER A 25 -18.07 11.40 -4.47
C SER A 25 -16.72 11.45 -3.73
N PRO A 26 -16.31 12.65 -3.24
CA PRO A 26 -15.03 12.81 -2.53
C PRO A 26 -14.86 11.84 -1.36
N GLY A 27 -15.89 11.63 -0.54
CA GLY A 27 -15.83 10.69 0.57
C GLY A 27 -15.68 9.23 0.12
N GLU A 28 -16.30 8.83 -1.01
CA GLU A 28 -16.09 7.49 -1.59
C GLU A 28 -14.63 7.32 -2.05
N TYR A 29 -14.05 8.33 -2.67
CA TYR A 29 -12.65 8.33 -3.13
C TYR A 29 -11.65 8.31 -1.98
N LEU A 30 -11.83 9.19 -0.99
CA LEU A 30 -10.96 9.29 0.18
C LEU A 30 -10.96 8.02 1.04
N HIS A 31 -12.10 7.32 1.09
CA HIS A 31 -12.17 6.04 1.78
C HIS A 31 -11.26 5.01 1.13
N ALA A 32 -11.41 4.78 -0.17
CA ALA A 32 -10.51 3.95 -0.98
C ALA A 32 -10.82 4.14 -2.47
N HIS A 33 -9.80 4.05 -3.32
CA HIS A 33 -9.89 4.22 -4.77
C HIS A 33 -8.97 3.24 -5.51
N ILE A 34 -9.05 3.18 -6.83
CA ILE A 34 -8.06 2.48 -7.67
C ILE A 34 -6.74 3.25 -7.54
N PRO A 35 -5.64 2.63 -7.05
CA PRO A 35 -4.38 3.34 -6.83
C PRO A 35 -3.87 4.03 -8.11
N GLY A 36 -3.66 5.35 -8.02
CA GLY A 36 -3.27 6.18 -9.15
C GLY A 36 -4.44 6.79 -9.95
N ALA A 37 -5.70 6.52 -9.56
CA ALA A 37 -6.85 7.22 -10.15
C ALA A 37 -6.93 8.67 -9.64
N TYR A 38 -7.42 9.55 -10.50
CA TYR A 38 -7.71 10.95 -10.19
C TYR A 38 -9.17 11.09 -9.76
N SER A 39 -9.42 11.91 -8.74
CA SER A 39 -10.78 12.23 -8.29
C SER A 39 -11.37 13.29 -9.22
N LEU A 40 -12.45 12.93 -9.93
CA LEU A 40 -13.27 13.86 -10.72
C LEU A 40 -14.75 13.67 -10.34
N PRO A 41 -15.17 14.13 -9.15
CA PRO A 41 -16.47 13.79 -8.61
C PRO A 41 -17.61 14.41 -9.41
N LEU A 42 -18.51 13.57 -9.93
CA LEU A 42 -19.75 14.03 -10.54
C LEU A 42 -20.65 14.73 -9.53
N PHE A 43 -20.67 14.23 -8.29
CA PHE A 43 -21.46 14.76 -7.17
C PHE A 43 -20.58 14.97 -5.95
N THR A 44 -20.84 16.03 -5.18
CA THR A 44 -20.35 16.13 -3.79
C THR A 44 -20.98 15.01 -2.93
N ASP A 45 -20.54 14.86 -1.69
CA ASP A 45 -21.13 13.85 -0.79
C ASP A 45 -22.60 14.16 -0.47
N GLU A 46 -22.94 15.45 -0.33
CA GLU A 46 -24.30 15.94 -0.09
C GLU A 46 -25.20 15.70 -1.31
N GLU A 47 -24.77 16.10 -2.50
CA GLU A 47 -25.49 15.88 -3.75
C GLU A 47 -25.72 14.39 -4.01
N ARG A 48 -24.69 13.57 -3.77
CA ARG A 48 -24.78 12.11 -3.88
C ARG A 48 -25.83 11.56 -2.91
N LYS A 49 -25.89 12.07 -1.68
CA LYS A 49 -26.90 11.70 -0.67
C LYS A 49 -28.29 12.03 -1.16
N VAL A 50 -28.51 13.24 -1.70
CA VAL A 50 -29.82 13.67 -2.24
C VAL A 50 -30.26 12.79 -3.40
N VAL A 51 -29.39 12.60 -4.42
CA VAL A 51 -29.67 11.74 -5.58
C VAL A 51 -29.93 10.30 -5.15
N GLY A 52 -29.11 9.76 -4.23
CA GLY A 52 -29.26 8.41 -3.72
C GLY A 52 -30.54 8.18 -2.91
N THR A 53 -30.97 9.16 -2.12
CA THR A 53 -32.24 9.13 -1.38
C THR A 53 -33.44 9.17 -2.34
N ALA A 54 -33.39 10.06 -3.33
CA ALA A 54 -34.45 10.12 -4.36
C ALA A 54 -34.56 8.81 -5.14
N TYR A 55 -33.44 8.17 -5.45
CA TYR A 55 -33.42 6.87 -6.14
C TYR A 55 -34.08 5.76 -5.31
N LYS A 56 -33.85 5.72 -3.99
CA LYS A 56 -34.38 4.68 -3.09
C LYS A 56 -35.83 4.93 -2.68
N GLN A 57 -36.18 6.19 -2.40
CA GLN A 57 -37.47 6.54 -1.74
C GLN A 57 -38.51 7.06 -2.71
N GLN A 58 -38.10 7.55 -3.87
CA GLN A 58 -39.06 8.14 -4.84
C GLN A 58 -39.06 7.32 -6.14
N SER A 59 -38.19 7.65 -7.08
CA SER A 59 -38.06 6.89 -8.33
C SER A 59 -36.70 7.12 -9.02
N ARG A 60 -36.31 6.18 -9.88
CA ARG A 60 -35.17 6.34 -10.78
C ARG A 60 -35.26 7.58 -11.65
N LYS A 61 -36.46 7.88 -12.20
CA LYS A 61 -36.70 9.06 -13.06
C LYS A 61 -36.45 10.36 -12.30
N LYS A 62 -36.93 10.45 -11.05
CA LYS A 62 -36.74 11.65 -10.21
C LYS A 62 -35.26 11.85 -9.86
N ALA A 63 -34.58 10.79 -9.46
CA ALA A 63 -33.15 10.84 -9.16
C ALA A 63 -32.30 11.28 -10.38
N ILE A 64 -32.65 10.82 -11.59
CA ILE A 64 -31.99 11.28 -12.81
C ILE A 64 -32.16 12.77 -13.03
N LYS A 65 -33.41 13.31 -12.88
CA LYS A 65 -33.64 14.75 -13.05
C LYS A 65 -32.80 15.57 -12.07
N ILE A 66 -32.82 15.22 -10.78
CA ILE A 66 -32.01 15.89 -9.76
C ILE A 66 -30.50 15.77 -10.10
N GLY A 67 -30.05 14.60 -10.56
CA GLY A 67 -28.67 14.40 -10.97
C GLY A 67 -28.26 15.25 -12.17
N LEU A 68 -29.18 15.48 -13.14
CA LEU A 68 -28.95 16.35 -14.28
C LEU A 68 -28.86 17.83 -13.89
N ASP A 69 -29.64 18.27 -12.90
CA ASP A 69 -29.56 19.64 -12.37
C ASP A 69 -28.16 19.93 -11.81
N TYR A 70 -27.58 18.99 -11.07
CA TYR A 70 -26.21 19.12 -10.56
C TYR A 70 -25.14 18.95 -11.64
N PHE A 71 -25.31 18.00 -12.55
CA PHE A 71 -24.33 17.70 -13.59
C PHE A 71 -24.22 18.84 -14.62
N GLY A 72 -25.35 19.39 -15.06
CA GLY A 72 -25.38 20.44 -16.09
C GLY A 72 -24.51 21.65 -15.75
N ILE A 73 -24.52 22.07 -14.48
CA ILE A 73 -23.73 23.20 -13.99
C ILE A 73 -22.21 22.89 -14.01
N LYS A 74 -21.82 21.62 -13.85
CA LYS A 74 -20.42 21.20 -13.71
C LYS A 74 -19.76 20.76 -15.02
N MET A 75 -20.53 20.53 -16.08
CA MET A 75 -20.02 19.94 -17.32
C MET A 75 -18.76 20.64 -17.85
N ARG A 76 -18.81 21.97 -17.96
CA ARG A 76 -17.68 22.75 -18.47
C ARG A 76 -16.45 22.63 -17.56
N SER A 77 -16.60 22.84 -16.27
CA SER A 77 -15.48 22.76 -15.32
C SER A 77 -14.85 21.37 -15.25
N MET A 78 -15.64 20.31 -15.40
CA MET A 78 -15.11 18.95 -15.45
C MET A 78 -14.23 18.71 -16.67
N VAL A 79 -14.59 19.27 -17.85
CA VAL A 79 -13.74 19.18 -19.03
C VAL A 79 -12.44 19.96 -18.84
N GLU A 80 -12.53 21.21 -18.35
CA GLU A 80 -11.38 22.07 -18.09
C GLU A 80 -10.42 21.42 -17.05
N GLU A 81 -10.94 20.76 -16.03
CA GLU A 81 -10.14 20.04 -15.02
C GLU A 81 -9.38 18.86 -15.66
N VAL A 82 -10.02 18.10 -16.55
CA VAL A 82 -9.37 17.01 -17.27
C VAL A 82 -8.28 17.53 -18.22
N GLU A 83 -8.50 18.63 -18.91
CA GLU A 83 -7.48 19.25 -19.76
C GLU A 83 -6.25 19.69 -18.94
N ALA A 84 -6.47 20.38 -17.83
CA ALA A 84 -5.41 20.82 -16.92
C ALA A 84 -4.60 19.63 -16.42
N MET A 85 -5.28 18.58 -15.95
CA MET A 85 -4.64 17.33 -15.49
C MET A 85 -3.76 16.71 -16.58
N LEU A 86 -4.23 16.65 -17.84
CA LEU A 86 -3.46 16.07 -18.95
C LEU A 86 -2.24 16.93 -19.31
N ILE A 87 -2.33 18.25 -19.19
CA ILE A 87 -1.20 19.16 -19.38
C ILE A 87 -0.12 18.89 -18.32
N ASP A 88 -0.52 18.78 -17.06
CA ASP A 88 0.39 18.51 -15.96
C ASP A 88 1.09 17.14 -16.12
N LEU A 89 0.35 16.10 -16.47
CA LEU A 89 0.91 14.77 -16.75
C LEU A 89 1.93 14.80 -17.89
N ARG A 90 1.65 15.51 -18.97
CA ARG A 90 2.58 15.65 -20.10
C ARG A 90 3.84 16.43 -19.69
N SER A 91 3.70 17.45 -18.85
CA SER A 91 4.84 18.24 -18.35
C SER A 91 5.77 17.41 -17.47
N LEU A 92 5.21 16.55 -16.61
CA LEU A 92 5.96 15.64 -15.74
C LEU A 92 6.68 14.55 -16.56
N ALA A 93 6.00 13.96 -17.56
CA ALA A 93 6.59 12.97 -18.45
C ALA A 93 7.78 13.55 -19.25
N LYS A 94 7.68 14.79 -19.75
CA LYS A 94 8.78 15.47 -20.44
C LYS A 94 10.01 15.73 -19.56
N LYS A 95 9.81 15.95 -18.27
CA LYS A 95 10.93 16.14 -17.32
C LYS A 95 11.69 14.85 -17.01
N GLN A 96 11.02 13.70 -17.11
CA GLN A 96 11.61 12.38 -16.83
C GLN A 96 12.27 11.72 -18.04
N LEU A 97 11.84 12.05 -19.26
CA LEU A 97 12.36 11.50 -20.52
C LEU A 97 13.18 12.56 -21.24
N SER A 98 14.51 12.48 -21.13
CA SER A 98 15.45 13.31 -21.91
C SER A 98 15.69 12.82 -23.33
N THR A 99 14.87 11.96 -23.88
CA THR A 99 15.01 11.42 -25.25
C THR A 99 13.75 11.71 -26.09
N ASN A 100 14.00 12.29 -27.26
CA ASN A 100 13.02 12.63 -28.30
C ASN A 100 12.25 11.40 -28.80
N ASN A 101 11.00 11.62 -29.17
CA ASN A 101 10.12 10.79 -29.98
C ASN A 101 9.39 9.64 -29.30
N ASP A 102 8.50 9.94 -28.34
CA ASP A 102 7.20 9.28 -28.35
C ASP A 102 6.26 10.12 -27.48
N GLN A 103 5.54 11.03 -28.10
CA GLN A 103 4.44 11.72 -27.43
C GLN A 103 3.32 10.70 -27.20
N PRO A 104 2.79 10.54 -25.98
CA PRO A 104 1.51 9.90 -25.80
C PRO A 104 0.43 10.82 -26.43
N THR A 105 0.26 10.70 -27.75
CA THR A 105 -0.72 11.46 -28.55
C THR A 105 -2.13 10.95 -28.38
N ASN A 106 -2.34 9.97 -27.50
CA ASN A 106 -3.65 9.38 -27.31
C ASN A 106 -4.39 10.09 -26.17
N ASN A 107 -5.39 10.92 -26.53
CA ASN A 107 -6.40 11.46 -25.62
C ASN A 107 -7.30 10.34 -25.04
N ILE A 108 -6.69 9.25 -24.59
CA ILE A 108 -7.39 8.11 -23.98
C ILE A 108 -7.58 8.38 -22.50
N ILE A 109 -8.79 8.21 -22.03
CA ILE A 109 -9.19 8.39 -20.64
C ILE A 109 -10.00 7.20 -20.18
N LEU A 110 -9.72 6.72 -18.98
CA LEU A 110 -10.45 5.65 -18.32
C LEU A 110 -11.36 6.25 -17.26
N VAL A 111 -12.62 5.85 -17.23
CA VAL A 111 -13.60 6.40 -16.29
C VAL A 111 -14.28 5.27 -15.54
N HIS A 112 -14.42 5.41 -14.24
CA HIS A 112 -15.24 4.50 -13.44
C HIS A 112 -16.06 5.23 -12.38
N CYS A 113 -17.16 4.58 -11.96
CA CYS A 113 -17.90 4.91 -10.75
C CYS A 113 -18.05 3.63 -9.91
N TRP A 114 -18.94 3.61 -8.92
CA TRP A 114 -19.12 2.45 -8.04
C TRP A 114 -19.46 1.12 -8.76
N ARG A 115 -20.39 1.16 -9.75
CA ARG A 115 -20.87 -0.04 -10.48
C ARG A 115 -20.74 0.06 -11.99
N GLY A 116 -20.02 1.04 -12.54
CA GLY A 116 -19.95 1.24 -13.99
C GLY A 116 -21.32 1.56 -14.61
N GLY A 117 -22.13 2.34 -13.90
CA GLY A 117 -23.49 2.74 -14.30
C GLY A 117 -23.59 4.19 -14.78
N MET A 118 -24.73 4.83 -14.50
CA MET A 118 -25.09 6.16 -15.04
C MET A 118 -24.06 7.26 -14.75
N ARG A 119 -23.41 7.27 -13.56
CA ARG A 119 -22.43 8.30 -13.21
C ARG A 119 -21.24 8.28 -14.19
N SER A 120 -20.59 7.13 -14.33
CA SER A 120 -19.46 6.98 -15.24
C SER A 120 -19.88 7.10 -16.71
N ALA A 121 -21.09 6.66 -17.08
CA ALA A 121 -21.59 6.79 -18.44
C ALA A 121 -21.87 8.27 -18.82
N GLY A 122 -22.40 9.09 -17.90
CA GLY A 122 -22.63 10.51 -18.14
C GLY A 122 -21.34 11.30 -18.32
N VAL A 123 -20.36 11.08 -17.42
CA VAL A 123 -19.05 11.75 -17.55
C VAL A 123 -18.29 11.25 -18.80
N ALA A 124 -18.34 9.96 -19.08
CA ALA A 124 -17.70 9.40 -20.27
C ALA A 124 -18.31 9.97 -21.57
N TRP A 125 -19.64 10.12 -21.62
CA TRP A 125 -20.32 10.78 -22.73
C TRP A 125 -19.87 12.24 -22.92
N LEU A 126 -19.76 13.00 -21.81
CA LEU A 126 -19.31 14.40 -21.86
C LEU A 126 -17.87 14.50 -22.43
N LEU A 127 -16.99 13.65 -21.94
CA LEU A 127 -15.58 13.65 -22.38
C LEU A 127 -15.42 13.15 -23.84
N ASP A 128 -16.22 12.16 -24.26
CA ASP A 128 -16.25 11.69 -25.67
C ASP A 128 -16.80 12.79 -26.59
N LEU A 129 -17.85 13.50 -26.16
CA LEU A 129 -18.38 14.65 -26.89
C LEU A 129 -17.33 15.74 -27.10
N TYR A 130 -16.47 15.98 -26.11
CA TYR A 130 -15.39 16.95 -26.19
C TYR A 130 -14.21 16.50 -27.06
N GLY A 131 -14.11 15.21 -27.39
CA GLY A 131 -13.10 14.67 -28.32
C GLY A 131 -12.07 13.72 -27.67
N PHE A 132 -12.26 13.33 -26.41
CA PHE A 132 -11.45 12.28 -25.79
C PHE A 132 -11.91 10.89 -26.24
N LYS A 133 -10.99 9.93 -26.32
CA LYS A 133 -11.32 8.51 -26.46
C LYS A 133 -11.53 7.91 -25.08
N VAL A 134 -12.76 7.53 -24.75
CA VAL A 134 -13.13 7.17 -23.39
C VAL A 134 -13.49 5.70 -23.26
N PHE A 135 -12.91 5.03 -22.25
CA PHE A 135 -13.25 3.69 -21.85
C PHE A 135 -13.85 3.70 -20.44
N THR A 136 -14.86 2.86 -20.21
CA THR A 136 -15.47 2.71 -18.87
C THR A 136 -15.29 1.30 -18.34
N LEU A 137 -15.01 1.19 -17.02
CA LEU A 137 -14.86 -0.12 -16.36
C LEU A 137 -16.22 -0.81 -16.18
N SER A 138 -16.39 -1.99 -16.76
CA SER A 138 -17.53 -2.86 -16.54
C SER A 138 -17.60 -3.27 -15.07
N GLY A 139 -18.74 -3.03 -14.42
CA GLY A 139 -18.90 -3.29 -12.98
C GLY A 139 -18.27 -2.23 -12.06
N GLY A 140 -17.49 -1.29 -12.61
CA GLY A 140 -16.90 -0.16 -11.90
C GLY A 140 -15.98 -0.57 -10.75
N TYR A 141 -15.83 0.30 -9.76
CA TYR A 141 -14.97 0.07 -8.60
C TYR A 141 -15.32 -1.21 -7.83
N LYS A 142 -16.59 -1.62 -7.79
CA LYS A 142 -16.98 -2.91 -7.20
C LYS A 142 -16.29 -4.09 -7.87
N MET A 143 -16.16 -4.07 -9.20
CA MET A 143 -15.43 -5.11 -9.97
C MET A 143 -13.94 -5.05 -9.68
N TYR A 144 -13.35 -3.85 -9.63
CA TYR A 144 -11.95 -3.68 -9.22
C TYR A 144 -11.70 -4.28 -7.83
N ARG A 145 -12.57 -4.01 -6.85
CA ARG A 145 -12.44 -4.59 -5.49
C ARG A 145 -12.54 -6.12 -5.48
N GLN A 146 -13.40 -6.69 -6.30
CA GLN A 146 -13.48 -8.15 -6.43
C GLN A 146 -12.18 -8.71 -7.02
N TRP A 147 -11.65 -8.09 -8.06
CA TRP A 147 -10.36 -8.44 -8.65
C TRP A 147 -9.20 -8.25 -7.64
N ALA A 148 -9.14 -7.14 -6.92
CA ALA A 148 -8.09 -6.89 -5.94
C ALA A 148 -8.05 -7.97 -4.85
N ARG A 149 -9.22 -8.38 -4.36
CA ARG A 149 -9.31 -9.46 -3.36
C ARG A 149 -8.89 -10.81 -3.92
N SER A 150 -9.16 -11.12 -5.17
CA SER A 150 -8.73 -12.39 -5.79
C SER A 150 -7.21 -12.51 -5.92
N GLN A 151 -6.47 -11.39 -5.93
CA GLN A 151 -5.00 -11.42 -5.95
C GLN A 151 -4.42 -12.07 -4.69
N PHE A 152 -5.10 -12.02 -3.57
CA PHE A 152 -4.64 -12.61 -2.30
C PHE A 152 -4.84 -14.13 -2.24
N ASP A 153 -5.71 -14.68 -3.08
CA ASP A 153 -5.94 -16.12 -3.21
C ASP A 153 -5.03 -16.76 -4.26
N THR A 154 -4.37 -15.94 -5.09
CA THR A 154 -3.37 -16.39 -6.07
C THR A 154 -2.09 -16.80 -5.38
N PHE A 155 -1.42 -17.85 -5.87
CA PHE A 155 -0.11 -18.25 -5.38
C PHE A 155 0.97 -17.24 -5.85
N TRP A 156 1.80 -16.78 -4.90
CA TRP A 156 2.93 -15.91 -5.14
C TRP A 156 4.22 -16.54 -4.63
N PRO A 157 5.34 -16.49 -5.38
CA PRO A 157 6.63 -17.04 -4.96
C PRO A 157 7.29 -16.11 -3.94
N LEU A 158 6.82 -16.14 -2.68
CA LEU A 158 7.27 -15.27 -1.61
C LEU A 158 8.54 -15.79 -0.95
N THR A 159 9.49 -14.90 -0.68
CA THR A 159 10.62 -15.08 0.24
C THR A 159 10.54 -14.05 1.34
N ILE A 160 10.41 -14.52 2.58
CA ILE A 160 10.22 -13.68 3.74
C ILE A 160 11.57 -13.19 4.25
N LEU A 161 11.75 -11.89 4.35
CA LEU A 161 12.89 -11.27 5.02
C LEU A 161 12.58 -11.16 6.52
N GLY A 162 13.12 -12.10 7.29
CA GLY A 162 13.03 -12.16 8.75
C GLY A 162 14.17 -11.41 9.42
N GLY A 163 14.03 -11.16 10.70
CA GLY A 163 15.03 -10.53 11.56
C GLY A 163 14.34 -9.85 12.74
N TYR A 164 15.00 -9.86 13.88
CA TYR A 164 14.50 -9.20 15.09
C TYR A 164 14.21 -7.71 14.86
N THR A 165 13.48 -7.09 15.77
CA THR A 165 13.28 -5.64 15.76
C THR A 165 14.63 -4.90 15.74
N GLY A 166 14.74 -3.87 14.90
CA GLY A 166 15.99 -3.11 14.73
C GLY A 166 17.04 -3.77 13.81
N SER A 167 16.70 -4.83 13.08
CA SER A 167 17.65 -5.46 12.15
C SER A 167 17.73 -4.80 10.76
N GLY A 168 17.09 -3.63 10.55
CA GLY A 168 17.17 -2.88 9.30
C GLY A 168 16.47 -3.55 8.09
N LYS A 169 15.48 -4.41 8.32
CA LYS A 169 14.73 -5.11 7.24
C LYS A 169 14.25 -4.19 6.15
N THR A 170 13.64 -3.07 6.52
CA THR A 170 13.09 -2.09 5.57
C THR A 170 14.18 -1.50 4.68
N LEU A 171 15.36 -1.17 5.25
CA LEU A 171 16.52 -0.70 4.47
C LEU A 171 17.02 -1.76 3.50
N VAL A 172 17.07 -3.02 3.93
CA VAL A 172 17.46 -4.15 3.08
C VAL A 172 16.44 -4.35 1.94
N LEU A 173 15.13 -4.26 2.19
CA LEU A 173 14.12 -4.35 1.14
C LEU A 173 14.25 -3.22 0.12
N GLN A 174 14.42 -1.99 0.57
CA GLN A 174 14.60 -0.84 -0.32
C GLN A 174 15.84 -0.98 -1.21
N GLU A 175 16.92 -1.46 -0.67
CA GLU A 175 18.14 -1.70 -1.46
C GLU A 175 17.98 -2.89 -2.41
N LEU A 176 17.25 -3.95 -2.04
CA LEU A 176 16.85 -5.03 -2.95
C LEU A 176 16.04 -4.49 -4.13
N GLU A 177 15.08 -3.59 -3.89
CA GLU A 177 14.31 -2.94 -4.95
C GLU A 177 15.21 -2.10 -5.86
N ARG A 178 16.17 -1.35 -5.30
CA ARG A 178 17.16 -0.56 -6.06
C ARG A 178 18.05 -1.42 -6.94
N THR A 179 18.31 -2.66 -6.54
CA THR A 179 19.08 -3.64 -7.34
C THR A 179 18.21 -4.47 -8.30
N GLY A 180 16.92 -4.09 -8.46
CA GLY A 180 16.00 -4.70 -9.42
C GLY A 180 15.29 -5.95 -8.92
N GLN A 181 15.34 -6.25 -7.61
CA GLN A 181 14.54 -7.34 -7.06
C GLN A 181 13.08 -6.93 -6.87
N SER A 182 12.16 -7.87 -7.03
CA SER A 182 10.75 -7.66 -6.71
C SER A 182 10.55 -7.64 -5.20
N ILE A 183 10.02 -6.56 -4.65
CA ILE A 183 9.78 -6.43 -3.21
C ILE A 183 8.35 -5.98 -2.89
N ILE A 184 7.85 -6.37 -1.74
CA ILE A 184 6.64 -5.80 -1.12
C ILE A 184 7.05 -5.24 0.24
N ASP A 185 6.95 -3.93 0.40
CA ASP A 185 7.11 -3.20 1.66
C ASP A 185 5.73 -3.02 2.31
N LEU A 186 5.34 -3.94 3.18
CA LEU A 186 4.04 -3.92 3.86
C LEU A 186 3.95 -2.76 4.86
N GLU A 187 5.03 -2.45 5.56
CA GLU A 187 5.12 -1.33 6.49
C GLU A 187 4.91 -0.01 5.74
N GLY A 188 5.58 0.18 4.61
CA GLY A 188 5.41 1.33 3.73
C GLY A 188 4.00 1.44 3.17
N LEU A 189 3.40 0.34 2.69
CA LEU A 189 2.01 0.32 2.22
C LEU A 189 1.01 0.65 3.34
N ALA A 190 1.34 0.30 4.59
CA ALA A 190 0.51 0.55 5.75
C ALA A 190 0.75 1.93 6.40
N ASN A 191 1.80 2.66 6.02
CA ASN A 191 2.31 3.83 6.74
C ASN A 191 2.51 3.50 8.24
N HIS A 192 3.18 2.38 8.55
CA HIS A 192 3.34 1.93 9.93
C HIS A 192 4.41 0.85 10.07
N LYS A 193 5.44 1.05 10.88
CA LYS A 193 6.58 0.14 11.09
C LYS A 193 6.28 -1.05 12.02
N GLY A 194 5.13 -1.68 11.93
CA GLY A 194 4.76 -2.93 12.61
C GLY A 194 4.70 -2.90 14.15
N SER A 195 5.54 -2.14 14.83
CA SER A 195 5.67 -2.09 16.30
C SER A 195 4.71 -1.11 16.98
N ALA A 196 4.70 -1.05 18.33
CA ALA A 196 3.95 -0.01 19.05
C ALA A 196 4.45 1.43 18.73
N PHE A 197 5.68 1.55 18.30
CA PHE A 197 6.33 2.80 17.86
C PHE A 197 6.13 3.06 16.37
N GLY A 198 5.55 2.13 15.64
CA GLY A 198 5.50 2.12 14.18
C GLY A 198 4.74 3.27 13.53
N ALA A 199 3.94 4.01 14.30
CA ALA A 199 3.26 5.22 13.83
C ALA A 199 4.10 6.49 13.95
N LEU A 200 5.25 6.43 14.66
CA LEU A 200 6.09 7.62 14.89
C LEU A 200 6.78 8.05 13.58
N GLY A 201 6.58 9.30 13.21
CA GLY A 201 7.12 9.86 11.97
C GLY A 201 6.38 9.44 10.69
N GLU A 202 5.39 8.55 10.80
CA GLU A 202 4.65 8.06 9.66
C GLU A 202 3.39 8.90 9.36
N LYS A 203 2.95 8.86 8.11
CA LYS A 203 1.66 9.42 7.70
C LYS A 203 0.51 8.62 8.34
N ARG A 204 -0.69 9.20 8.32
CA ARG A 204 -1.89 8.45 8.74
C ARG A 204 -2.02 7.16 7.93
N GLN A 205 -2.33 6.05 8.62
CA GLN A 205 -2.60 4.78 7.95
C GLN A 205 -3.76 4.92 6.95
N PRO A 206 -3.70 4.27 5.79
CA PRO A 206 -4.83 4.19 4.88
C PRO A 206 -5.99 3.41 5.54
N THR A 207 -7.15 3.41 4.90
CA THR A 207 -8.21 2.47 5.27
C THR A 207 -7.79 1.04 4.94
N GLN A 208 -8.41 0.05 5.57
CA GLN A 208 -8.18 -1.37 5.25
C GLN A 208 -8.38 -1.64 3.74
N GLU A 209 -9.44 -1.06 3.17
CA GLU A 209 -9.75 -1.24 1.76
C GLU A 209 -8.69 -0.61 0.84
N MET A 210 -8.15 0.55 1.21
CA MET A 210 -7.08 1.20 0.44
C MET A 210 -5.76 0.45 0.55
N PHE A 211 -5.40 -0.05 1.73
CA PHE A 211 -4.24 -0.92 1.93
C PHE A 211 -4.31 -2.17 1.03
N GLU A 212 -5.46 -2.85 1.02
CA GLU A 212 -5.69 -4.00 0.14
C GLU A 212 -5.57 -3.63 -1.35
N ASN A 213 -6.07 -2.45 -1.76
CA ASN A 213 -5.93 -1.97 -3.13
C ASN A 213 -4.47 -1.74 -3.53
N LEU A 214 -3.68 -1.14 -2.62
CA LEU A 214 -2.25 -0.90 -2.84
C LEU A 214 -1.47 -2.21 -2.95
N LEU A 215 -1.71 -3.14 -2.04
CA LEU A 215 -1.08 -4.47 -2.06
C LEU A 215 -1.45 -5.25 -3.33
N ALA A 216 -2.72 -5.26 -3.72
CA ALA A 216 -3.16 -5.92 -4.95
C ALA A 216 -2.53 -5.32 -6.21
N LYS A 217 -2.40 -3.97 -6.27
CA LYS A 217 -1.69 -3.30 -7.36
C LYS A 217 -0.22 -3.72 -7.43
N LYS A 218 0.47 -3.78 -6.28
CA LYS A 218 1.89 -4.18 -6.24
C LYS A 218 2.06 -5.63 -6.72
N LEU A 219 1.19 -6.55 -6.28
CA LEU A 219 1.18 -7.94 -6.74
C LEU A 219 0.93 -8.05 -8.25
N HIS A 220 -0.03 -7.29 -8.78
CA HIS A 220 -0.36 -7.29 -10.21
C HIS A 220 0.82 -6.86 -11.09
N LEU A 221 1.57 -5.84 -10.67
CA LEU A 221 2.76 -5.39 -11.41
C LEU A 221 3.77 -6.52 -11.61
N PHE A 222 3.93 -7.42 -10.65
CA PHE A 222 4.86 -8.56 -10.78
C PHE A 222 4.35 -9.60 -11.79
N SER A 223 3.03 -9.76 -11.94
CA SER A 223 2.47 -10.69 -12.93
C SER A 223 2.58 -10.17 -14.37
N GLU A 224 2.49 -8.85 -14.59
CA GLU A 224 2.57 -8.24 -15.92
C GLU A 224 4.00 -8.10 -16.45
N THR A 225 4.93 -7.72 -15.58
CA THR A 225 6.30 -7.43 -16.01
C THR A 225 7.14 -8.70 -16.24
N GLY A 226 6.70 -9.86 -15.77
CA GLY A 226 7.51 -11.08 -15.80
C GLY A 226 8.86 -10.92 -15.08
N THR A 227 9.07 -9.79 -14.44
CA THR A 227 10.34 -9.32 -13.88
C THR A 227 10.55 -9.74 -12.44
N THR A 228 10.21 -10.96 -12.14
CA THR A 228 10.87 -11.59 -11.00
C THR A 228 12.24 -12.03 -11.48
N HIS A 229 13.28 -11.25 -11.25
CA HIS A 229 14.66 -11.73 -11.42
C HIS A 229 14.83 -12.96 -10.52
N GLY A 230 14.67 -14.16 -11.10
CA GLY A 230 14.69 -15.43 -10.39
C GLY A 230 13.33 -15.87 -9.78
N GLY A 231 12.20 -15.24 -10.12
CA GLY A 231 10.87 -15.72 -9.77
C GLY A 231 10.41 -15.46 -8.33
N GLU A 232 11.18 -14.77 -7.49
CA GLU A 232 10.87 -14.53 -6.07
C GLU A 232 10.46 -13.09 -5.78
N ILE A 233 9.55 -12.92 -4.82
CA ILE A 233 9.13 -11.63 -4.27
C ILE A 233 9.58 -11.57 -2.82
N PHE A 234 10.46 -10.63 -2.49
CA PHE A 234 10.88 -10.39 -1.12
C PHE A 234 9.83 -9.56 -0.38
N ILE A 235 9.54 -9.97 0.84
CA ILE A 235 8.56 -9.31 1.71
C ILE A 235 9.03 -9.42 3.17
N GLU A 236 8.83 -8.37 3.99
CA GLU A 236 9.20 -8.45 5.40
C GLU A 236 8.33 -9.40 6.22
N ASP A 237 8.93 -9.98 7.26
CA ASP A 237 8.23 -10.83 8.21
C ASP A 237 7.40 -9.98 9.19
N GLU A 238 6.13 -9.82 8.86
CA GLU A 238 5.19 -9.06 9.66
C GLU A 238 4.15 -9.96 10.34
N SER A 239 3.59 -9.47 11.45
CA SER A 239 2.39 -10.04 12.03
C SER A 239 1.19 -9.78 11.11
N GLN A 240 0.13 -10.61 11.24
CA GLN A 240 -1.08 -10.39 10.43
C GLN A 240 -1.65 -8.97 10.60
N ARG A 241 -1.39 -8.35 11.77
CA ARG A 241 -1.87 -7.00 12.06
C ARG A 241 -0.72 -5.99 12.08
N ILE A 242 -0.81 -4.96 11.24
CA ILE A 242 0.12 -3.84 11.14
C ILE A 242 -0.62 -2.56 11.58
N GLY A 243 -0.41 -2.13 12.81
CA GLY A 243 -1.17 -1.03 13.41
C GLY A 243 -2.67 -1.33 13.49
N ALA A 244 -3.48 -0.58 12.74
CA ALA A 244 -4.94 -0.78 12.63
C ALA A 244 -5.36 -1.68 11.46
N LEU A 245 -4.42 -2.07 10.59
CA LEU A 245 -4.67 -2.82 9.37
C LEU A 245 -4.37 -4.31 9.54
N ASN A 246 -5.02 -5.13 8.71
CA ASN A 246 -4.75 -6.56 8.67
C ASN A 246 -4.30 -6.98 7.27
N ILE A 247 -3.25 -7.78 7.19
CA ILE A 247 -2.89 -8.50 5.98
C ILE A 247 -4.02 -9.48 5.66
N PRO A 248 -4.52 -9.54 4.40
CA PRO A 248 -5.56 -10.50 4.02
C PRO A 248 -5.19 -11.92 4.41
N ASP A 249 -6.15 -12.65 4.99
CA ASP A 249 -5.91 -13.95 5.64
C ASP A 249 -5.27 -14.98 4.71
N SER A 250 -5.75 -15.10 3.48
CA SER A 250 -5.19 -16.03 2.49
C SER A 250 -3.75 -15.68 2.12
N PHE A 251 -3.44 -14.39 1.94
CA PHE A 251 -2.08 -13.93 1.64
C PHE A 251 -1.15 -14.11 2.85
N TRP A 252 -1.59 -13.77 4.05
CA TRP A 252 -0.81 -14.00 5.27
C TRP A 252 -0.50 -15.49 5.50
N LYS A 253 -1.46 -16.39 5.22
CA LYS A 253 -1.20 -17.84 5.25
C LYS A 253 -0.13 -18.28 4.27
N GLN A 254 -0.06 -17.67 3.08
CA GLN A 254 1.03 -17.92 2.13
C GLN A 254 2.37 -17.43 2.71
N MET A 255 2.43 -16.21 3.26
CA MET A 255 3.63 -15.69 3.92
C MET A 255 4.12 -16.66 5.03
N ARG A 256 3.21 -17.19 5.84
CA ARG A 256 3.57 -18.14 6.93
C ARG A 256 4.14 -19.46 6.43
N ARG A 257 3.85 -19.85 5.20
CA ARG A 257 4.33 -21.08 4.55
C ARG A 257 5.53 -20.87 3.64
N SER A 258 5.96 -19.65 3.46
CA SER A 258 7.06 -19.28 2.58
C SER A 258 8.41 -19.39 3.29
N ARG A 259 9.47 -19.59 2.50
CA ARG A 259 10.87 -19.58 2.97
C ARG A 259 11.19 -18.28 3.71
N VAL A 260 11.97 -18.37 4.78
CA VAL A 260 12.43 -17.22 5.57
C VAL A 260 13.94 -17.11 5.48
N LEU A 261 14.43 -15.96 5.04
CA LEU A 261 15.83 -15.54 5.16
C LEU A 261 15.93 -14.59 6.37
N PHE A 262 16.53 -15.07 7.45
CA PHE A 262 16.51 -14.39 8.74
C PHE A 262 17.84 -13.68 8.99
N LEU A 263 17.82 -12.35 9.09
CA LEU A 263 18.97 -11.53 9.45
C LEU A 263 19.24 -11.67 10.94
N ASP A 264 20.30 -12.42 11.29
CA ASP A 264 20.72 -12.66 12.67
C ASP A 264 21.81 -11.64 13.04
N ILE A 265 21.36 -10.49 13.58
CA ILE A 265 22.19 -9.35 13.97
C ILE A 265 22.28 -9.30 15.50
N PRO A 266 23.48 -9.05 16.08
CA PRO A 266 23.68 -8.97 17.53
C PRO A 266 22.76 -7.94 18.20
N PHE A 267 22.35 -8.24 19.42
CA PHE A 267 21.43 -7.41 20.20
C PHE A 267 21.91 -5.96 20.37
N GLU A 268 23.20 -5.78 20.70
CA GLU A 268 23.76 -4.43 20.94
C GLU A 268 23.80 -3.56 19.67
N GLU A 269 24.04 -4.17 18.52
CA GLU A 269 24.02 -3.47 17.24
C GLU A 269 22.60 -2.98 16.88
N ARG A 270 21.61 -3.84 17.08
CA ARG A 270 20.21 -3.48 16.88
C ARG A 270 19.73 -2.42 17.89
N LEU A 271 20.23 -2.48 19.12
CA LEU A 271 19.96 -1.48 20.15
C LEU A 271 20.53 -0.12 19.77
N SER A 272 21.76 -0.08 19.27
CA SER A 272 22.41 1.15 18.80
C SER A 272 21.61 1.77 17.65
N TYR A 273 21.27 0.96 16.65
CA TYR A 273 20.47 1.40 15.52
C TYR A 273 19.09 1.98 15.95
N LEU A 274 18.37 1.28 16.83
CA LEU A 274 17.06 1.76 17.33
C LEU A 274 17.19 3.04 18.15
N THR A 275 18.26 3.17 18.93
CA THR A 275 18.49 4.36 19.74
C THR A 275 18.71 5.60 18.85
N GLU A 276 19.41 5.45 17.74
CA GLU A 276 19.60 6.51 16.75
C GLU A 276 18.30 6.81 15.99
N GLU A 277 17.61 5.78 15.51
CA GLU A 277 16.39 5.92 14.70
C GLU A 277 15.24 6.59 15.48
N TYR A 278 15.01 6.17 16.71
CA TYR A 278 13.87 6.65 17.51
C TYR A 278 14.25 7.76 18.52
N GLY A 279 15.52 7.94 18.81
CA GLY A 279 16.00 8.97 19.74
C GLY A 279 15.68 10.43 19.33
N ILE A 280 15.32 10.62 18.07
CA ILE A 280 14.92 11.92 17.52
C ILE A 280 13.48 12.33 17.86
N PHE A 281 12.64 11.38 18.28
CA PHE A 281 11.25 11.65 18.58
C PHE A 281 11.07 12.21 20.00
N GLY A 282 10.05 13.03 20.20
CA GLY A 282 9.73 13.61 21.50
C GLY A 282 9.31 12.57 22.53
N LYS A 283 9.47 12.87 23.82
CA LYS A 283 9.16 11.97 24.94
C LYS A 283 7.70 11.54 24.99
N GLU A 284 6.77 12.47 24.79
CA GLU A 284 5.33 12.19 24.90
C GLU A 284 4.84 11.16 23.88
N PRO A 285 5.14 11.23 22.57
CA PRO A 285 4.77 10.17 21.62
C PRO A 285 5.39 8.81 21.97
N MET A 286 6.63 8.80 22.48
CA MET A 286 7.31 7.57 22.87
C MET A 286 6.69 6.95 24.14
N GLU A 287 6.39 7.77 25.14
CA GLU A 287 5.69 7.33 26.36
C GLU A 287 4.32 6.73 26.05
N ASN A 288 3.55 7.39 25.18
CA ASN A 288 2.27 6.87 24.69
C ASN A 288 2.41 5.49 24.01
N ALA A 289 3.49 5.27 23.26
CA ALA A 289 3.78 3.98 22.63
C ALA A 289 4.11 2.89 23.68
N ILE A 290 4.88 3.22 24.71
CA ILE A 290 5.19 2.32 25.82
C ILE A 290 3.92 1.93 26.58
N ILE A 291 3.06 2.91 26.90
CA ILE A 291 1.79 2.68 27.60
C ILE A 291 0.86 1.74 26.82
N ARG A 292 0.83 1.83 25.48
CA ARG A 292 0.02 0.92 24.65
C ARG A 292 0.35 -0.56 24.84
N ILE A 293 1.60 -0.88 25.17
CA ILE A 293 2.04 -2.27 25.37
C ILE A 293 2.16 -2.67 26.85
N GLN A 294 1.86 -1.79 27.80
CA GLN A 294 2.07 -2.00 29.25
C GLN A 294 1.53 -3.34 29.78
N LYS A 295 0.36 -3.78 29.28
CA LYS A 295 -0.23 -5.08 29.69
C LYS A 295 0.63 -6.29 29.32
N ARG A 296 1.41 -6.18 28.25
CA ARG A 296 2.27 -7.25 27.73
C ARG A 296 3.72 -7.10 28.19
N LEU A 297 4.18 -5.85 28.32
CA LEU A 297 5.52 -5.50 28.76
C LEU A 297 5.72 -5.87 30.25
N GLY A 298 4.72 -5.57 31.08
CA GLY A 298 4.76 -5.72 32.55
C GLY A 298 4.81 -4.37 33.24
N GLY A 299 4.27 -4.29 34.46
CA GLY A 299 4.17 -3.02 35.20
C GLY A 299 5.52 -2.44 35.59
N LEU A 300 6.46 -3.30 36.01
CA LEU A 300 7.80 -2.87 36.42
C LEU A 300 8.61 -2.37 35.22
N GLU A 301 8.66 -3.15 34.15
CA GLU A 301 9.37 -2.82 32.90
C GLU A 301 8.81 -1.55 32.26
N THR A 302 7.47 -1.37 32.30
CA THR A 302 6.82 -0.14 31.80
C THR A 302 7.29 1.07 32.59
N LYS A 303 7.29 0.99 33.93
CA LYS A 303 7.73 2.10 34.78
C LYS A 303 9.21 2.42 34.54
N MET A 304 10.07 1.39 34.50
CA MET A 304 11.50 1.56 34.25
C MET A 304 11.76 2.20 32.86
N ALA A 305 11.10 1.72 31.82
CA ALA A 305 11.26 2.27 30.45
C ALA A 305 10.83 3.75 30.41
N ILE A 306 9.73 4.13 31.04
CA ILE A 306 9.26 5.51 31.12
C ILE A 306 10.25 6.36 31.92
N ASN A 307 10.77 5.89 33.06
CA ASN A 307 11.77 6.62 33.86
C ASN A 307 13.03 6.91 33.02
N TYR A 308 13.59 5.90 32.35
CA TYR A 308 14.75 6.10 31.48
C TYR A 308 14.47 7.08 30.35
N LEU A 309 13.26 7.03 29.76
CA LEU A 309 12.84 8.00 28.74
C LEU A 309 12.82 9.44 29.30
N GLN A 310 12.30 9.65 30.51
CA GLN A 310 12.25 10.95 31.17
C GLN A 310 13.65 11.48 31.50
N GLU A 311 14.59 10.59 31.85
CA GLU A 311 16.00 10.89 32.10
C GLU A 311 16.83 11.09 30.81
N ASN A 312 16.23 11.07 29.62
CA ASN A 312 16.90 11.05 28.30
C ASN A 312 17.85 9.86 28.08
N ASN A 313 17.73 8.81 28.87
CA ASN A 313 18.47 7.58 28.68
C ASN A 313 17.74 6.64 27.71
N HIS A 314 17.69 7.06 26.43
CA HIS A 314 16.98 6.35 25.36
C HIS A 314 17.53 4.92 25.20
N ARG A 315 18.83 4.73 25.36
CA ARG A 315 19.46 3.40 25.20
C ARG A 315 18.90 2.37 26.20
N GLU A 316 18.82 2.71 27.47
CA GLU A 316 18.27 1.76 28.48
C GLU A 316 16.75 1.61 28.33
N CYS A 317 16.04 2.65 27.94
CA CYS A 317 14.63 2.54 27.57
C CYS A 317 14.45 1.50 26.44
N PHE A 318 15.16 1.64 25.31
CA PHE A 318 15.07 0.70 24.19
C PHE A 318 15.62 -0.68 24.51
N ARG A 319 16.56 -0.83 25.42
CA ARG A 319 17.05 -2.14 25.90
C ARG A 319 15.91 -2.98 26.51
N ILE A 320 15.06 -2.37 27.33
CA ILE A 320 13.89 -3.03 27.92
C ILE A 320 12.90 -3.44 26.83
N LEU A 321 12.59 -2.50 25.93
CA LEU A 321 11.64 -2.71 24.83
C LEU A 321 12.11 -3.77 23.85
N LEU A 322 13.39 -3.75 23.50
CA LEU A 322 13.95 -4.70 22.53
C LEU A 322 13.93 -6.14 23.07
N LYS A 323 14.26 -6.36 24.37
CA LYS A 323 14.12 -7.67 25.01
C LYS A 323 12.68 -8.19 24.96
N TYR A 324 11.71 -7.29 25.15
CA TYR A 324 10.29 -7.62 25.04
C TYR A 324 9.94 -8.05 23.60
N TYR A 325 10.34 -7.29 22.58
CA TYR A 325 10.06 -7.61 21.20
C TYR A 325 10.72 -8.91 20.74
N ASP A 326 11.98 -9.14 21.12
CA ASP A 326 12.70 -10.37 20.79
C ASP A 326 11.97 -11.61 21.30
N LYS A 327 11.50 -11.58 22.57
CA LYS A 327 10.71 -12.67 23.15
C LYS A 327 9.42 -12.97 22.38
N TYR A 328 8.74 -11.93 21.86
CA TYR A 328 7.54 -12.11 21.03
C TYR A 328 7.86 -12.63 19.65
N TYR A 329 8.95 -12.14 19.07
CA TYR A 329 9.40 -12.59 17.76
C TYR A 329 9.78 -14.08 17.78
N GLU A 330 10.52 -14.52 18.79
CA GLU A 330 10.89 -15.93 19.01
C GLU A 330 9.66 -16.84 19.08
N LYS A 331 8.62 -16.43 19.82
CA LYS A 331 7.35 -17.16 19.85
C LYS A 331 6.70 -17.25 18.47
N GLY A 332 6.78 -16.19 17.67
CA GLY A 332 6.29 -16.15 16.31
C GLY A 332 7.06 -17.09 15.37
N LEU A 333 8.39 -17.17 15.53
CA LEU A 333 9.23 -18.11 14.78
C LEU A 333 8.93 -19.55 15.19
N ALA A 334 8.89 -19.86 16.49
CA ALA A 334 8.58 -21.20 17.00
C ALA A 334 7.21 -21.72 16.50
N ALA A 335 6.24 -20.84 16.37
CA ALA A 335 4.95 -21.18 15.78
C ALA A 335 5.02 -21.51 14.28
N ARG A 336 6.09 -21.13 13.56
CA ARG A 336 6.36 -21.54 12.18
C ARG A 336 7.02 -22.89 12.07
N GLU A 337 7.88 -23.25 13.00
CA GLU A 337 8.65 -24.50 13.00
C GLU A 337 7.75 -25.75 13.02
N THR A 338 6.49 -25.61 13.44
CA THR A 338 5.48 -26.68 13.33
C THR A 338 5.04 -26.94 11.89
N ILE A 339 5.38 -26.06 10.94
CA ILE A 339 5.21 -26.23 9.51
C ILE A 339 6.62 -26.44 8.94
N PRO A 340 6.87 -27.36 8.00
CA PRO A 340 8.19 -27.57 7.40
C PRO A 340 8.57 -26.37 6.52
N VAL A 341 8.82 -25.24 7.15
CA VAL A 341 9.30 -24.01 6.49
C VAL A 341 10.79 -23.89 6.71
N LEU A 342 11.54 -23.75 5.65
CA LEU A 342 12.96 -23.53 5.70
C LEU A 342 13.27 -22.12 6.23
N ILE A 343 13.67 -22.03 7.51
CA ILE A 343 14.21 -20.79 8.10
C ILE A 343 15.74 -20.85 7.97
N LYS A 344 16.30 -20.01 7.13
CA LYS A 344 17.74 -19.87 6.97
C LYS A 344 18.22 -18.62 7.71
N LYS A 345 19.00 -18.80 8.77
CA LYS A 345 19.66 -17.71 9.48
C LYS A 345 20.90 -17.23 8.71
N ILE A 346 21.01 -15.93 8.55
CA ILE A 346 22.11 -15.23 7.89
C ILE A 346 22.82 -14.41 8.96
N THR A 347 24.00 -14.86 9.37
CA THR A 347 24.80 -14.16 10.38
C THR A 347 25.32 -12.83 9.83
N CYS A 348 24.86 -11.75 10.44
CA CYS A 348 25.24 -10.38 10.15
C CYS A 348 25.95 -9.78 11.35
N LEU A 349 27.02 -9.00 11.13
CA LEU A 349 27.80 -8.41 12.23
C LEU A 349 27.15 -7.14 12.76
N GLU A 350 26.51 -6.36 11.88
CA GLU A 350 25.95 -5.03 12.16
C GLU A 350 24.74 -4.73 11.27
N VAL A 351 24.05 -3.62 11.54
CA VAL A 351 22.94 -3.13 10.70
C VAL A 351 23.51 -2.35 9.51
N GLU A 352 24.24 -3.05 8.63
CA GLU A 352 24.83 -2.48 7.42
C GLU A 352 24.21 -3.10 6.17
N THR A 353 23.50 -2.27 5.41
CA THR A 353 22.62 -2.72 4.33
C THR A 353 23.38 -3.47 3.21
N LYS A 354 24.50 -2.92 2.73
CA LYS A 354 25.23 -3.48 1.57
C LYS A 354 25.83 -4.86 1.88
N SER A 355 26.51 -5.01 3.02
CA SER A 355 27.08 -6.28 3.45
C SER A 355 25.98 -7.33 3.68
N ASN A 356 24.89 -6.92 4.32
CA ASN A 356 23.79 -7.82 4.63
C ASN A 356 23.09 -8.33 3.35
N ILE A 357 22.91 -7.47 2.33
CA ILE A 357 22.40 -7.88 1.03
C ILE A 357 23.33 -8.84 0.31
N GLN A 358 24.63 -8.60 0.30
CA GLN A 358 25.58 -9.51 -0.33
C GLN A 358 25.48 -10.93 0.26
N LYS A 359 25.41 -11.03 1.59
CA LYS A 359 25.22 -12.32 2.28
C LYS A 359 23.88 -12.95 1.93
N LEU A 360 22.80 -12.15 1.93
CA LEU A 360 21.45 -12.62 1.59
C LEU A 360 21.38 -13.17 0.16
N MET A 361 21.97 -12.46 -0.81
CA MET A 361 21.99 -12.88 -2.21
C MET A 361 22.87 -14.10 -2.44
N HIS A 362 23.98 -14.24 -1.73
CA HIS A 362 24.83 -15.45 -1.77
C HIS A 362 24.04 -16.67 -1.28
N GLU A 363 23.31 -16.57 -0.19
CA GLU A 363 22.46 -17.65 0.34
C GLU A 363 21.26 -17.98 -0.58
N LYS A 364 20.80 -17.02 -1.38
CA LYS A 364 19.78 -17.24 -2.40
C LYS A 364 20.28 -18.17 -3.51
N ILE A 365 21.52 -17.97 -3.96
CA ILE A 365 22.13 -18.70 -5.08
C ILE A 365 22.52 -20.13 -4.67
N THR A 366 22.91 -20.34 -3.42
CA THR A 366 23.41 -21.63 -2.90
C THR A 366 22.29 -22.55 -2.40
N ALA A 367 21.04 -22.10 -2.40
CA ALA A 367 19.91 -22.95 -2.03
C ALA A 367 19.57 -23.91 -3.17
N PRO A 368 19.37 -25.23 -2.86
CA PRO A 368 19.03 -26.25 -3.85
C PRO A 368 17.63 -26.06 -4.46
#